data_be8c1dfb694e728a0f9daf215b051a4d
#
_entry.id   be8c1dfb694e728a0f9daf215b051a4d
#
_cell.length_a   1.000
_cell.length_b   1.000
_cell.length_c   1.000
_cell.angle_alpha   90.00
_cell.angle_beta   90.00
_cell.angle_gamma   90.00
#
_symmetry.space_group_name_H-M   'P 1'
#
loop_
_entity.id
_entity.type
_entity.pdbx_description
1 polymer ?
#
loop_
_entity_poly.entity_id
_entity_poly.type
_entity_poly.pdbx_seq_one_letter_code
_entity_poly.pdbx_strand_id
1 'polypeptide(L)'
;MKEIGISFGIGAALGTGFAKTFSLASKGVSGLNQEIIKLQRTQQLLGRYNEDKKALKEKIEVIKKTKLAISELKASMKDEKNQTTENAKALQNLEKKLNSLNKSYSAELKHVRETAKVLRDKKVDISNTAKTYKELQKEIDRAAEASKKFAKAESSKQIGDKISKIGGTSIKAGAAGVGLLYKPVQQAISAESNFAAVKKQFDFKDKEEEENFKKELHKIITEKKIAIGLDELYAAAANAGQTGLNKDEAIKYIELASKTGMAFDMNREEAANALFNMKNSLSLTYDELVELTDRINYLGDKTGASAPAITDFVNRIGSIGKVAGFSEKQVTALGASLIEQGMEAEVAATGARKILVALNKGKSATKNQLEMFAYLGIDPEKLAKLSQEDSEKALFLVLNKIKEQKEDKQVAILTQLFGQEGLDAASKFLNNTDRLKENLDKVNGDEAKGSVDKEADIKRGTTENQLAITMGKLSIAGSQLGALLLPEINKIITSFSNLLTKITEFQQLHPEGFKTFMKIFGYGSIALLGFGSALKLISGGISLYSNYMKIAGFMTEHAFGTKILSVGKKLIGGVGKV
;
A
#
# COMPACT_ATOMS: atom_id res chain seq x y z
N MET A 1 -5.14 -19.92 -38.92
CA MET A 1 -4.03 -18.99 -39.25
C MET A 1 -4.09 -17.60 -38.58
N LYS A 2 -5.15 -17.26 -37.79
CA LYS A 2 -5.21 -15.98 -37.04
C LYS A 2 -4.62 -16.04 -35.62
N GLU A 3 -4.41 -17.21 -35.04
CA GLU A 3 -3.85 -17.36 -33.69
C GLU A 3 -2.32 -17.17 -33.60
N ILE A 4 -1.62 -17.38 -34.72
CA ILE A 4 -0.16 -17.24 -34.79
C ILE A 4 0.28 -15.77 -34.77
N GLY A 5 -0.58 -14.84 -35.23
CA GLY A 5 -0.19 -13.43 -35.39
C GLY A 5 -0.14 -12.62 -34.09
N ILE A 6 -0.91 -13.01 -33.05
CA ILE A 6 -1.01 -12.22 -31.82
C ILE A 6 -0.02 -12.71 -30.75
N SER A 7 0.19 -14.02 -30.62
CA SER A 7 1.27 -14.54 -29.80
C SER A 7 2.64 -14.18 -30.38
N PHE A 8 2.75 -14.05 -31.70
CA PHE A 8 3.92 -13.52 -32.37
C PHE A 8 4.09 -12.01 -32.16
N GLY A 9 3.01 -11.24 -32.01
CA GLY A 9 3.05 -9.79 -31.73
C GLY A 9 3.58 -9.47 -30.34
N ILE A 10 3.18 -10.21 -29.30
CA ILE A 10 3.70 -10.03 -27.93
C ILE A 10 5.06 -10.71 -27.81
N GLY A 11 5.23 -11.93 -28.29
CA GLY A 11 6.50 -12.65 -28.32
C GLY A 11 7.52 -11.99 -29.26
N ALA A 12 7.12 -11.48 -30.41
CA ALA A 12 8.00 -10.76 -31.34
C ALA A 12 8.28 -9.31 -30.91
N ALA A 13 7.32 -8.61 -30.28
CA ALA A 13 7.59 -7.29 -29.68
C ALA A 13 8.48 -7.43 -28.45
N LEU A 14 8.37 -8.52 -27.69
CA LEU A 14 9.25 -8.85 -26.58
C LEU A 14 10.55 -9.52 -27.04
N GLY A 15 10.50 -10.44 -28.00
CA GLY A 15 11.68 -11.09 -28.57
C GLY A 15 12.53 -10.15 -29.42
N THR A 16 11.95 -9.28 -30.22
CA THR A 16 12.67 -8.24 -30.96
C THR A 16 12.97 -7.01 -30.08
N GLY A 17 12.15 -6.71 -29.08
CA GLY A 17 12.44 -5.75 -28.02
C GLY A 17 13.53 -6.28 -27.10
N PHE A 18 13.47 -7.55 -26.70
CA PHE A 18 14.47 -8.21 -25.87
C PHE A 18 15.79 -8.42 -26.65
N ALA A 19 15.75 -8.89 -27.89
CA ALA A 19 16.93 -9.02 -28.74
C ALA A 19 17.49 -7.65 -29.16
N LYS A 20 16.66 -6.64 -29.42
CA LYS A 20 17.11 -5.26 -29.62
C LYS A 20 17.62 -4.59 -28.34
N THR A 21 17.03 -4.89 -27.17
CA THR A 21 17.51 -4.37 -25.88
C THR A 21 18.79 -5.09 -25.46
N PHE A 22 18.96 -6.35 -25.86
CA PHE A 22 20.19 -7.11 -25.64
C PHE A 22 21.26 -6.88 -26.71
N SER A 23 20.89 -6.74 -27.98
CA SER A 23 21.85 -6.42 -29.07
C SER A 23 22.22 -4.94 -29.14
N LEU A 24 21.35 -4.09 -28.63
CA LEU A 24 21.63 -2.71 -28.32
C LEU A 24 21.89 -2.64 -26.79
N ALA A 25 23.07 -3.04 -26.37
CA ALA A 25 23.58 -2.79 -25.02
C ALA A 25 23.45 -1.31 -24.58
N SER A 26 22.75 -0.50 -25.35
CA SER A 26 22.60 0.94 -25.18
C SER A 26 21.26 1.41 -24.57
N LYS A 27 20.27 0.56 -24.41
CA LYS A 27 18.98 0.98 -23.81
C LYS A 27 18.65 0.28 -22.47
N GLY A 28 19.67 -0.11 -21.79
CA GLY A 28 19.82 -0.41 -20.39
C GLY A 28 18.63 -1.02 -19.62
N VAL A 29 18.95 -1.53 -18.47
CA VAL A 29 18.07 -2.04 -17.40
C VAL A 29 16.83 -1.13 -17.14
N SER A 30 16.93 0.18 -17.39
CA SER A 30 15.80 1.11 -17.33
C SER A 30 14.67 0.76 -18.32
N GLY A 31 15.00 0.45 -19.57
CA GLY A 31 14.01 0.00 -20.56
C GLY A 31 13.43 -1.36 -20.21
N LEU A 32 14.27 -2.27 -19.72
CA LEU A 32 13.85 -3.62 -19.29
C LEU A 32 12.90 -3.55 -18.08
N ASN A 33 13.21 -2.70 -17.10
CA ASN A 33 12.34 -2.51 -15.94
C ASN A 33 11.02 -1.82 -16.31
N GLN A 34 11.02 -0.85 -17.23
CA GLN A 34 9.78 -0.27 -17.73
C GLN A 34 8.92 -1.30 -18.47
N GLU A 35 9.53 -2.18 -19.25
CA GLU A 35 8.80 -3.26 -19.91
C GLU A 35 8.29 -4.30 -18.91
N ILE A 36 9.06 -4.67 -17.89
CA ILE A 36 8.60 -5.52 -16.78
C ILE A 36 7.38 -4.87 -16.11
N ILE A 37 7.43 -3.59 -15.76
CA ILE A 37 6.31 -2.87 -15.13
C ILE A 37 5.07 -2.87 -16.04
N LYS A 38 5.25 -2.67 -17.35
CA LYS A 38 4.13 -2.72 -18.31
C LYS A 38 3.52 -4.13 -18.40
N LEU A 39 4.36 -5.15 -18.45
CA LEU A 39 3.92 -6.55 -18.47
C LEU A 39 3.16 -6.91 -17.19
N GLN A 40 3.66 -6.50 -16.05
CA GLN A 40 3.06 -6.72 -14.74
C GLN A 40 1.69 -6.05 -14.62
N ARG A 41 1.59 -4.76 -15.00
CA ARG A 41 0.30 -4.05 -15.03
C ARG A 41 -0.69 -4.73 -15.98
N THR A 42 -0.20 -5.27 -17.09
CA THR A 42 -1.04 -6.00 -18.05
C THR A 42 -1.50 -7.33 -17.47
N GLN A 43 -0.63 -8.04 -16.75
CA GLN A 43 -0.95 -9.28 -16.08
C GLN A 43 -1.97 -9.06 -14.94
N GLN A 44 -1.81 -8.02 -14.14
CA GLN A 44 -2.78 -7.63 -13.11
C GLN A 44 -4.16 -7.31 -13.70
N LEU A 45 -4.21 -6.55 -14.79
CA LEU A 45 -5.46 -6.27 -15.49
C LEU A 45 -6.12 -7.56 -16.01
N LEU A 46 -5.33 -8.50 -16.52
CA LEU A 46 -5.82 -9.80 -16.98
C LEU A 46 -6.32 -10.66 -15.81
N GLY A 47 -5.66 -10.61 -14.66
CA GLY A 47 -6.09 -11.28 -13.42
C GLY A 47 -7.46 -10.76 -12.97
N ARG A 48 -7.60 -9.44 -12.81
CA ARG A 48 -8.88 -8.79 -12.45
C ARG A 48 -9.99 -9.12 -13.46
N TYR A 49 -9.70 -9.04 -14.75
CA TYR A 49 -10.66 -9.42 -15.78
C TYR A 49 -11.18 -10.84 -15.62
N ASN A 50 -10.31 -11.80 -15.24
CA ASN A 50 -10.70 -13.19 -14.99
C ASN A 50 -11.58 -13.35 -13.76
N GLU A 51 -11.21 -12.68 -12.66
CA GLU A 51 -11.96 -12.69 -11.41
C GLU A 51 -13.35 -12.09 -11.62
N ASP A 52 -13.43 -10.90 -12.23
CA ASP A 52 -14.68 -10.23 -12.55
C ASP A 52 -15.57 -11.08 -13.47
N LYS A 53 -14.97 -11.74 -14.47
CA LYS A 53 -15.68 -12.65 -15.36
C LYS A 53 -16.22 -13.89 -14.64
N LYS A 54 -15.49 -14.40 -13.64
CA LYS A 54 -15.93 -15.52 -12.78
C LYS A 54 -17.09 -15.07 -11.90
N ALA A 55 -16.94 -13.92 -11.22
CA ALA A 55 -17.98 -13.33 -10.38
C ALA A 55 -19.28 -13.07 -11.17
N LEU A 56 -19.17 -12.55 -12.39
CA LEU A 56 -20.33 -12.40 -13.29
C LEU A 56 -21.04 -13.73 -13.60
N LYS A 57 -20.29 -14.82 -13.83
CA LYS A 57 -20.88 -16.13 -14.06
C LYS A 57 -21.62 -16.64 -12.83
N GLU A 58 -21.01 -16.53 -11.66
CA GLU A 58 -21.63 -16.93 -10.38
C GLU A 58 -22.91 -16.11 -10.13
N LYS A 59 -22.86 -14.79 -10.40
CA LYS A 59 -24.03 -13.91 -10.25
C LYS A 59 -25.17 -14.27 -11.21
N ILE A 60 -24.86 -14.68 -12.44
CA ILE A 60 -25.86 -15.19 -13.40
C ILE A 60 -26.59 -16.41 -12.82
N GLU A 61 -25.84 -17.33 -12.18
CA GLU A 61 -26.46 -18.53 -11.57
C GLU A 61 -27.35 -18.15 -10.38
N VAL A 62 -26.93 -17.18 -9.56
CA VAL A 62 -27.77 -16.67 -8.46
C VAL A 62 -29.03 -15.99 -9.02
N ILE A 63 -28.92 -15.19 -10.08
CA ILE A 63 -30.06 -14.56 -10.75
C ILE A 63 -31.04 -15.63 -11.30
N LYS A 64 -30.54 -16.69 -11.95
CA LYS A 64 -31.34 -17.80 -12.44
C LYS A 64 -32.10 -18.51 -11.31
N LYS A 65 -31.39 -18.86 -10.21
CA LYS A 65 -32.00 -19.48 -9.04
C LYS A 65 -33.05 -18.59 -8.40
N THR A 66 -32.80 -17.28 -8.30
CA THR A 66 -33.78 -16.34 -7.76
C THR A 66 -35.02 -16.21 -8.66
N LYS A 67 -34.83 -16.17 -9.99
CA LYS A 67 -35.96 -16.18 -10.94
C LYS A 67 -36.77 -17.47 -10.84
N LEU A 68 -36.14 -18.63 -10.70
CA LEU A 68 -36.80 -19.90 -10.53
C LEU A 68 -37.64 -19.90 -9.23
N ALA A 69 -37.07 -19.51 -8.10
CA ALA A 69 -37.75 -19.39 -6.83
C ALA A 69 -38.97 -18.43 -6.91
N ILE A 70 -38.85 -17.31 -7.63
CA ILE A 70 -39.97 -16.40 -7.87
C ILE A 70 -41.09 -17.11 -8.67
N SER A 71 -40.70 -17.87 -9.72
CA SER A 71 -41.68 -18.58 -10.55
C SER A 71 -42.40 -19.69 -9.81
N GLU A 72 -41.67 -20.46 -8.98
CA GLU A 72 -42.20 -21.50 -8.14
C GLU A 72 -43.16 -20.94 -7.09
N LEU A 73 -42.77 -19.87 -6.40
CA LEU A 73 -43.61 -19.20 -5.41
C LEU A 73 -44.87 -18.59 -6.06
N LYS A 74 -44.76 -17.96 -7.22
CA LYS A 74 -45.90 -17.46 -7.98
C LYS A 74 -46.85 -18.60 -8.44
N ALA A 75 -46.28 -19.74 -8.82
CA ALA A 75 -47.06 -20.90 -9.20
C ALA A 75 -47.81 -21.50 -7.98
N SER A 76 -47.14 -21.62 -6.85
CA SER A 76 -47.72 -22.06 -5.58
C SER A 76 -48.85 -21.13 -5.12
N MET A 77 -48.70 -19.82 -5.24
CA MET A 77 -49.69 -18.81 -4.86
C MET A 77 -50.93 -18.76 -5.77
N LYS A 78 -51.00 -19.57 -6.83
CA LYS A 78 -52.24 -19.74 -7.62
C LYS A 78 -53.30 -20.54 -6.83
N ASP A 79 -52.92 -21.31 -5.87
CA ASP A 79 -53.80 -21.99 -4.95
C ASP A 79 -54.22 -21.03 -3.80
N GLU A 80 -55.53 -20.86 -3.58
CA GLU A 80 -56.06 -19.95 -2.55
C GLU A 80 -55.47 -20.21 -1.14
N LYS A 81 -55.22 -21.47 -0.83
CA LYS A 81 -54.59 -21.85 0.46
C LYS A 81 -53.18 -21.29 0.65
N ASN A 82 -52.47 -20.96 -0.41
CA ASN A 82 -51.10 -20.47 -0.38
C ASN A 82 -51.00 -18.94 -0.55
N GLN A 83 -52.13 -18.24 -0.65
CA GLN A 83 -52.19 -16.77 -0.72
C GLN A 83 -52.05 -16.15 0.68
N THR A 84 -51.00 -16.48 1.39
CA THR A 84 -50.73 -15.95 2.74
C THR A 84 -49.97 -14.61 2.64
N THR A 85 -50.13 -13.79 3.69
CA THR A 85 -49.35 -12.54 3.82
C THR A 85 -47.84 -12.80 3.83
N GLU A 86 -47.43 -13.93 4.36
CA GLU A 86 -46.01 -14.37 4.41
C GLU A 86 -45.49 -14.69 3.02
N ASN A 87 -46.24 -15.41 2.18
CA ASN A 87 -45.85 -15.70 0.81
C ASN A 87 -45.80 -14.45 -0.05
N ALA A 88 -46.70 -13.48 0.16
CA ALA A 88 -46.68 -12.20 -0.50
C ALA A 88 -45.42 -11.38 -0.12
N LYS A 89 -45.07 -11.35 1.16
CA LYS A 89 -43.82 -10.71 1.65
C LYS A 89 -42.58 -11.41 1.10
N ALA A 90 -42.55 -12.74 1.11
CA ALA A 90 -41.46 -13.53 0.55
C ALA A 90 -41.26 -13.24 -0.94
N LEU A 91 -42.34 -13.18 -1.71
CA LEU A 91 -42.29 -12.82 -3.14
C LEU A 91 -41.73 -11.41 -3.34
N GLN A 92 -42.20 -10.41 -2.60
CA GLN A 92 -41.70 -9.04 -2.66
C GLN A 92 -40.20 -8.96 -2.34
N ASN A 93 -39.75 -9.71 -1.34
CA ASN A 93 -38.34 -9.75 -0.96
C ASN A 93 -37.47 -10.38 -2.07
N LEU A 94 -37.93 -11.47 -2.68
CA LEU A 94 -37.24 -12.10 -3.80
C LEU A 94 -37.18 -11.17 -5.02
N GLU A 95 -38.25 -10.43 -5.33
CA GLU A 95 -38.27 -9.45 -6.43
C GLU A 95 -37.34 -8.26 -6.15
N LYS A 96 -37.31 -7.75 -4.93
CA LYS A 96 -36.32 -6.72 -4.50
C LYS A 96 -34.89 -7.24 -4.66
N LYS A 97 -34.63 -8.49 -4.19
CA LYS A 97 -33.33 -9.15 -4.33
C LYS A 97 -32.93 -9.30 -5.82
N LEU A 98 -33.86 -9.73 -6.67
CA LEU A 98 -33.62 -9.86 -8.11
C LEU A 98 -33.27 -8.51 -8.75
N ASN A 99 -33.99 -7.44 -8.39
CA ASN A 99 -33.70 -6.09 -8.89
C ASN A 99 -32.31 -5.60 -8.46
N SER A 100 -31.92 -5.81 -7.20
CA SER A 100 -30.59 -5.50 -6.71
C SER A 100 -29.51 -6.27 -7.45
N LEU A 101 -29.70 -7.60 -7.62
CA LEU A 101 -28.77 -8.46 -8.35
C LEU A 101 -28.62 -8.01 -9.83
N ASN A 102 -29.71 -7.64 -10.49
CA ASN A 102 -29.68 -7.16 -11.87
C ASN A 102 -28.93 -5.82 -11.99
N LYS A 103 -29.12 -4.88 -11.05
CA LYS A 103 -28.38 -3.60 -11.02
C LYS A 103 -26.89 -3.85 -10.83
N SER A 104 -26.51 -4.67 -9.85
CA SER A 104 -25.12 -5.03 -9.60
C SER A 104 -24.50 -5.76 -10.79
N TYR A 105 -25.20 -6.72 -11.40
CA TYR A 105 -24.76 -7.41 -12.61
C TYR A 105 -24.48 -6.44 -13.77
N SER A 106 -25.38 -5.46 -13.98
CA SER A 106 -25.20 -4.48 -15.06
C SER A 106 -23.98 -3.59 -14.84
N ALA A 107 -23.70 -3.17 -13.59
CA ALA A 107 -22.54 -2.38 -13.24
C ALA A 107 -21.24 -3.18 -13.45
N GLU A 108 -21.19 -4.41 -12.95
CA GLU A 108 -20.03 -5.29 -13.12
C GLU A 108 -19.80 -5.66 -14.60
N LEU A 109 -20.86 -5.92 -15.36
CA LEU A 109 -20.75 -6.19 -16.79
C LEU A 109 -20.12 -5.00 -17.55
N LYS A 110 -20.50 -3.77 -17.16
CA LYS A 110 -19.88 -2.56 -17.71
C LYS A 110 -18.39 -2.53 -17.42
N HIS A 111 -17.99 -2.78 -16.15
CA HIS A 111 -16.60 -2.82 -15.73
C HIS A 111 -15.79 -3.89 -16.48
N VAL A 112 -16.33 -5.11 -16.60
CA VAL A 112 -15.69 -6.20 -17.39
C VAL A 112 -15.50 -5.82 -18.85
N ARG A 113 -16.50 -5.15 -19.46
CA ARG A 113 -16.39 -4.67 -20.86
C ARG A 113 -15.31 -3.60 -21.02
N GLU A 114 -15.23 -2.67 -20.09
CA GLU A 114 -14.20 -1.61 -20.08
C GLU A 114 -12.80 -2.21 -19.93
N THR A 115 -12.61 -3.13 -18.98
CA THR A 115 -11.34 -3.84 -18.79
C THR A 115 -10.97 -4.67 -20.02
N ALA A 116 -11.94 -5.37 -20.62
CA ALA A 116 -11.73 -6.11 -21.86
C ALA A 116 -11.30 -5.21 -23.04
N LYS A 117 -11.84 -3.98 -23.12
CA LYS A 117 -11.43 -2.98 -24.11
C LYS A 117 -9.97 -2.58 -23.89
N VAL A 118 -9.60 -2.22 -22.67
CA VAL A 118 -8.22 -1.84 -22.31
C VAL A 118 -7.23 -2.95 -22.64
N LEU A 119 -7.57 -4.21 -22.34
CA LEU A 119 -6.72 -5.37 -22.65
C LEU A 119 -6.58 -5.57 -24.18
N ARG A 120 -7.66 -5.42 -24.96
CA ARG A 120 -7.62 -5.51 -26.42
C ARG A 120 -6.80 -4.37 -27.05
N ASP A 121 -6.93 -3.16 -26.55
CA ASP A 121 -6.13 -2.01 -26.98
C ASP A 121 -4.63 -2.24 -26.74
N LYS A 122 -4.29 -2.98 -25.68
CA LYS A 122 -2.93 -3.47 -25.39
C LYS A 122 -2.55 -4.74 -26.19
N LYS A 123 -3.39 -5.22 -27.11
CA LYS A 123 -3.18 -6.43 -27.92
C LYS A 123 -3.02 -7.71 -27.08
N VAL A 124 -3.68 -7.77 -25.92
CA VAL A 124 -3.69 -8.94 -25.03
C VAL A 124 -4.81 -9.88 -25.46
N ASP A 125 -4.47 -11.16 -25.68
CA ASP A 125 -5.49 -12.18 -25.98
C ASP A 125 -6.30 -12.52 -24.71
N ILE A 126 -7.58 -12.22 -24.75
CA ILE A 126 -8.54 -12.50 -23.67
C ILE A 126 -9.42 -13.72 -23.97
N SER A 127 -9.20 -14.42 -25.07
CA SER A 127 -9.95 -15.64 -25.43
C SER A 127 -9.51 -16.83 -24.58
N ASN A 128 -8.21 -16.95 -24.34
CA ASN A 128 -7.62 -17.95 -23.45
C ASN A 128 -6.73 -17.30 -22.38
N THR A 129 -7.40 -16.69 -21.42
CA THR A 129 -6.75 -15.90 -20.38
C THR A 129 -5.75 -16.69 -19.52
N ALA A 130 -5.98 -18.00 -19.31
CA ALA A 130 -5.08 -18.86 -18.54
C ALA A 130 -3.75 -19.10 -19.28
N LYS A 131 -3.81 -19.27 -20.61
CA LYS A 131 -2.62 -19.41 -21.45
C LYS A 131 -1.85 -18.09 -21.52
N THR A 132 -2.56 -17.00 -21.79
CA THR A 132 -1.97 -15.66 -21.86
C THR A 132 -1.32 -15.24 -20.52
N TYR A 133 -1.94 -15.59 -19.40
CA TYR A 133 -1.37 -15.35 -18.08
C TYR A 133 -0.06 -16.09 -17.85
N LYS A 134 0.00 -17.38 -18.24
CA LYS A 134 1.22 -18.19 -18.15
C LYS A 134 2.33 -17.67 -19.07
N GLU A 135 1.98 -17.17 -20.24
CA GLU A 135 2.93 -16.58 -21.19
C GLU A 135 3.50 -15.28 -20.65
N LEU A 136 2.67 -14.39 -20.14
CA LEU A 136 3.11 -13.16 -19.47
C LEU A 136 4.02 -13.46 -18.27
N GLN A 137 3.65 -14.47 -17.46
CA GLN A 137 4.50 -14.89 -16.34
C GLN A 137 5.87 -15.38 -16.80
N LYS A 138 5.94 -16.23 -17.83
CA LYS A 138 7.21 -16.70 -18.39
C LYS A 138 8.09 -15.55 -18.89
N GLU A 139 7.50 -14.54 -19.52
CA GLU A 139 8.26 -13.38 -20.00
C GLU A 139 8.76 -12.49 -18.86
N ILE A 140 7.94 -12.33 -17.80
CA ILE A 140 8.35 -11.64 -16.57
C ILE A 140 9.53 -12.37 -15.91
N ASP A 141 9.43 -13.70 -15.78
CA ASP A 141 10.46 -14.55 -15.17
C ASP A 141 11.77 -14.49 -15.97
N ARG A 142 11.69 -14.56 -17.30
CA ARG A 142 12.85 -14.41 -18.20
C ARG A 142 13.51 -13.04 -18.07
N ALA A 143 12.71 -11.99 -18.00
CA ALA A 143 13.21 -10.63 -17.82
C ALA A 143 13.85 -10.45 -16.43
N ALA A 144 13.27 -11.03 -15.39
CA ALA A 144 13.83 -11.02 -14.04
C ALA A 144 15.13 -11.83 -13.94
N GLU A 145 15.20 -13.00 -14.61
CA GLU A 145 16.41 -13.82 -14.68
C GLU A 145 17.55 -13.11 -15.44
N ALA A 146 17.22 -12.47 -16.56
CA ALA A 146 18.17 -11.65 -17.30
C ALA A 146 18.69 -10.49 -16.46
N SER A 147 17.82 -9.82 -15.69
CA SER A 147 18.20 -8.76 -14.75
C SER A 147 19.13 -9.29 -13.64
N LYS A 148 18.85 -10.48 -13.09
CA LYS A 148 19.73 -11.16 -12.09
C LYS A 148 21.10 -11.54 -12.67
N LYS A 149 21.13 -12.11 -13.88
CA LYS A 149 22.39 -12.47 -14.56
C LYS A 149 23.24 -11.23 -14.82
N PHE A 150 22.59 -10.14 -15.18
CA PHE A 150 23.25 -8.86 -15.40
C PHE A 150 23.83 -8.29 -14.09
N ALA A 151 23.03 -8.25 -13.01
CA ALA A 151 23.48 -7.81 -11.69
C ALA A 151 24.66 -8.67 -11.16
N LYS A 152 24.63 -9.98 -11.42
CA LYS A 152 25.70 -10.92 -11.04
C LYS A 152 26.98 -10.73 -11.87
N ALA A 153 26.85 -10.36 -13.14
CA ALA A 153 27.98 -10.03 -14.02
C ALA A 153 28.64 -8.69 -13.64
N GLU A 154 27.87 -7.75 -13.12
CA GLU A 154 28.33 -6.43 -12.71
C GLU A 154 29.07 -6.45 -11.35
N SER A 155 28.74 -7.40 -10.47
CA SER A 155 29.43 -7.60 -9.17
C SER A 155 30.82 -8.22 -9.32
N SER A 156 31.21 -8.66 -10.52
CA SER A 156 32.55 -9.19 -10.75
C SER A 156 33.55 -8.07 -11.07
N LYS A 157 34.59 -7.98 -10.25
CA LYS A 157 35.72 -7.03 -10.33
C LYS A 157 36.38 -6.93 -11.74
N GLN A 158 36.12 -7.93 -12.60
CA GLN A 158 36.62 -8.01 -13.97
C GLN A 158 35.96 -7.03 -14.96
N ILE A 159 34.76 -6.49 -14.63
CA ILE A 159 34.09 -5.53 -15.51
C ILE A 159 34.68 -4.13 -15.33
N GLY A 160 35.05 -3.74 -14.12
CA GLY A 160 35.75 -2.48 -13.87
C GLY A 160 37.05 -2.36 -14.67
N ASP A 161 37.82 -3.45 -14.74
CA ASP A 161 39.09 -3.48 -15.48
C ASP A 161 38.90 -3.53 -17.02
N LYS A 162 37.80 -4.16 -17.49
CA LYS A 162 37.43 -4.14 -18.93
C LYS A 162 36.86 -2.80 -19.36
N ILE A 163 36.06 -2.13 -18.54
CA ILE A 163 35.52 -0.79 -18.80
C ILE A 163 36.68 0.25 -18.87
N SER A 164 37.68 0.12 -18.01
CA SER A 164 38.88 0.94 -18.02
C SER A 164 39.69 0.78 -19.32
N LYS A 165 39.72 -0.41 -19.92
CA LYS A 165 40.41 -0.67 -21.20
C LYS A 165 39.58 -0.28 -22.42
N ILE A 166 38.27 -0.24 -22.36
CA ILE A 166 37.35 0.14 -23.45
C ILE A 166 37.18 1.67 -23.53
N GLY A 167 37.48 2.41 -22.44
CA GLY A 167 37.40 3.89 -22.38
C GLY A 167 38.29 4.64 -23.37
N GLY A 168 39.13 3.93 -24.14
CA GLY A 168 40.00 4.54 -25.21
C GLY A 168 39.36 4.67 -26.59
N THR A 169 38.24 4.07 -26.90
CA THR A 169 37.81 3.93 -28.30
C THR A 169 36.36 4.17 -28.67
N SER A 170 35.44 4.61 -27.83
CA SER A 170 34.16 5.11 -28.38
C SER A 170 33.24 5.81 -27.37
N ILE A 171 32.94 7.04 -27.66
CA ILE A 171 31.89 7.91 -27.08
C ILE A 171 30.47 7.23 -27.14
N LYS A 172 30.28 6.26 -28.02
CA LYS A 172 29.02 5.48 -28.14
C LYS A 172 28.82 4.43 -27.05
N ALA A 173 29.89 3.92 -26.43
CA ALA A 173 29.81 2.94 -25.34
C ALA A 173 29.52 3.56 -23.96
N GLY A 174 29.94 4.82 -23.73
CA GLY A 174 29.70 5.53 -22.48
C GLY A 174 28.21 5.81 -22.21
N ALA A 175 27.45 6.14 -23.25
CA ALA A 175 25.99 6.39 -23.14
C ALA A 175 25.18 5.13 -22.75
N ALA A 176 25.69 3.96 -23.13
CA ALA A 176 25.07 2.66 -22.79
C ALA A 176 25.32 2.26 -21.32
N GLY A 177 26.55 2.46 -20.83
CA GLY A 177 26.92 2.06 -19.46
C GLY A 177 26.20 2.85 -18.37
N VAL A 178 25.88 4.11 -18.64
CA VAL A 178 25.21 4.99 -17.68
C VAL A 178 23.70 4.80 -17.65
N GLY A 179 23.08 4.44 -18.78
CA GLY A 179 21.68 4.01 -18.78
C GLY A 179 21.43 2.81 -17.85
N LEU A 180 22.45 1.96 -17.69
CA LEU A 180 22.40 0.78 -16.81
C LEU A 180 22.51 1.14 -15.31
N LEU A 181 23.27 2.18 -14.99
CA LEU A 181 23.53 2.60 -13.61
C LEU A 181 22.51 3.64 -13.12
N TYR A 182 21.77 4.29 -14.04
CA TYR A 182 20.84 5.35 -13.69
C TYR A 182 19.80 4.91 -12.64
N LYS A 183 19.18 3.75 -12.82
CA LYS A 183 18.13 3.28 -11.91
C LYS A 183 18.68 2.83 -10.55
N PRO A 184 19.76 2.04 -10.45
CA PRO A 184 20.43 1.81 -9.17
C PRO A 184 20.85 3.08 -8.45
N VAL A 185 21.42 4.06 -9.15
CA VAL A 185 21.78 5.36 -8.57
C VAL A 185 20.55 6.12 -8.10
N GLN A 186 19.51 6.19 -8.90
CA GLN A 186 18.23 6.82 -8.50
C GLN A 186 17.62 6.12 -7.29
N GLN A 187 17.64 4.79 -7.25
CA GLN A 187 17.18 4.03 -6.09
C GLN A 187 18.03 4.30 -4.84
N ALA A 188 19.35 4.46 -5.00
CA ALA A 188 20.22 4.80 -3.89
C ALA A 188 19.97 6.23 -3.37
N ILE A 189 19.80 7.20 -4.26
CA ILE A 189 19.45 8.59 -3.89
C ILE A 189 18.08 8.62 -3.18
N SER A 190 17.09 7.93 -3.71
CA SER A 190 15.77 7.82 -3.07
C SER A 190 15.87 7.15 -1.70
N ALA A 191 16.56 6.02 -1.61
CA ALA A 191 16.78 5.30 -0.36
C ALA A 191 17.55 6.15 0.68
N GLU A 192 18.58 6.88 0.28
CA GLU A 192 19.34 7.80 1.14
C GLU A 192 18.43 8.93 1.65
N SER A 193 17.67 9.56 0.75
CA SER A 193 16.73 10.63 1.09
C SER A 193 15.64 10.17 2.04
N ASN A 194 15.03 9.02 1.77
CA ASN A 194 13.97 8.46 2.61
C ASN A 194 14.52 7.97 3.94
N PHE A 195 15.72 7.39 3.97
CA PHE A 195 16.37 7.02 5.22
C PHE A 195 16.83 8.24 6.04
N ALA A 196 17.09 9.39 5.43
CA ALA A 196 17.34 10.62 6.15
C ALA A 196 16.14 11.05 7.03
N ALA A 197 14.90 10.74 6.62
CA ALA A 197 13.72 10.94 7.45
C ALA A 197 13.73 10.01 8.70
N VAL A 198 14.19 8.78 8.53
CA VAL A 198 14.38 7.83 9.65
C VAL A 198 15.43 8.36 10.64
N LYS A 199 16.54 8.89 10.13
CA LYS A 199 17.63 9.48 10.97
C LYS A 199 17.20 10.69 11.77
N LYS A 200 16.14 11.39 11.38
CA LYS A 200 15.57 12.48 12.17
C LYS A 200 14.77 12.00 13.38
N GLN A 201 14.36 10.74 13.38
CA GLN A 201 13.49 10.16 14.41
C GLN A 201 14.24 9.22 15.36
N PHE A 202 15.37 8.68 14.92
CA PHE A 202 16.18 7.76 15.70
C PHE A 202 17.61 8.28 15.83
N ASP A 203 18.11 8.33 17.06
CA ASP A 203 19.51 8.62 17.31
C ASP A 203 20.34 7.35 17.08
N PHE A 204 21.36 7.45 16.22
CA PHE A 204 22.33 6.39 15.96
C PHE A 204 23.68 6.78 16.57
N LYS A 205 24.27 5.89 17.34
CA LYS A 205 25.57 6.11 17.98
C LYS A 205 26.70 6.23 16.96
N ASP A 206 26.63 5.42 15.91
CA ASP A 206 27.62 5.33 14.86
C ASP A 206 26.99 4.78 13.56
N LYS A 207 27.82 4.72 12.51
CA LYS A 207 27.44 4.17 11.20
C LYS A 207 27.14 2.67 11.25
N GLU A 208 27.74 1.93 12.15
CA GLU A 208 27.52 0.49 12.27
C GLU A 208 26.11 0.21 12.80
N GLU A 209 25.67 0.94 13.81
CA GLU A 209 24.30 0.85 14.33
C GLU A 209 23.27 1.28 13.26
N GLU A 210 23.57 2.34 12.50
CA GLU A 210 22.73 2.77 11.37
C GLU A 210 22.57 1.65 10.32
N GLU A 211 23.68 1.05 9.90
CA GLU A 211 23.66 -0.03 8.89
C GLU A 211 23.01 -1.31 9.43
N ASN A 212 23.16 -1.61 10.71
CA ASN A 212 22.49 -2.75 11.33
C ASN A 212 20.98 -2.53 11.39
N PHE A 213 20.51 -1.34 11.73
CA PHE A 213 19.08 -1.00 11.70
C PHE A 213 18.51 -1.09 10.29
N LYS A 214 19.22 -0.59 9.27
CA LYS A 214 18.83 -0.79 7.85
C LYS A 214 18.70 -2.25 7.48
N LYS A 215 19.67 -3.08 7.90
CA LYS A 215 19.63 -4.54 7.62
C LYS A 215 18.41 -5.19 8.26
N GLU A 216 18.10 -4.85 9.51
CA GLU A 216 16.91 -5.38 10.19
C GLU A 216 15.63 -4.95 9.50
N LEU A 217 15.50 -3.68 9.09
CA LEU A 217 14.38 -3.23 8.26
C LEU A 217 14.28 -4.03 6.95
N HIS A 218 15.40 -4.24 6.26
CA HIS A 218 15.40 -4.99 5.01
C HIS A 218 14.95 -6.45 5.18
N LYS A 219 15.17 -7.07 6.36
CA LYS A 219 14.69 -8.43 6.65
C LYS A 219 13.17 -8.53 6.59
N ILE A 220 12.44 -7.46 6.82
CA ILE A 220 10.98 -7.43 6.66
C ILE A 220 10.59 -7.84 5.23
N ILE A 221 11.34 -7.38 4.22
CA ILE A 221 11.10 -7.74 2.81
C ILE A 221 11.76 -9.08 2.47
N THR A 222 13.03 -9.29 2.90
CA THR A 222 13.86 -10.39 2.39
C THR A 222 13.57 -11.71 3.06
N GLU A 223 13.36 -11.71 4.38
CA GLU A 223 13.18 -12.90 5.22
C GLU A 223 11.71 -13.09 5.62
N LYS A 224 11.07 -12.03 6.12
CA LYS A 224 9.65 -12.09 6.52
C LYS A 224 8.70 -12.10 5.32
N LYS A 225 9.23 -11.86 4.11
CA LYS A 225 8.49 -11.91 2.84
C LYS A 225 7.25 -11.01 2.84
N ILE A 226 7.37 -9.83 3.43
CA ILE A 226 6.31 -8.83 3.42
C ILE A 226 6.43 -8.02 2.12
N ALA A 227 5.31 -7.89 1.42
CA ALA A 227 5.21 -7.21 0.14
C ALA A 227 5.18 -5.68 0.31
N ILE A 228 6.28 -5.08 0.71
CA ILE A 228 6.43 -3.63 0.92
C ILE A 228 7.56 -3.08 0.04
N GLY A 229 7.39 -1.87 -0.50
CA GLY A 229 8.45 -1.17 -1.22
C GLY A 229 9.51 -0.61 -0.27
N LEU A 230 10.75 -0.44 -0.74
CA LEU A 230 11.84 0.09 0.10
C LEU A 230 11.53 1.51 0.60
N ASP A 231 10.98 2.35 -0.26
CA ASP A 231 10.61 3.74 0.07
C ASP A 231 9.49 3.76 1.13
N GLU A 232 8.49 2.91 0.95
CA GLU A 232 7.38 2.72 1.88
C GLU A 232 7.86 2.17 3.23
N LEU A 233 8.83 1.23 3.22
CA LEU A 233 9.44 0.69 4.43
C LEU A 233 10.15 1.77 5.25
N TYR A 234 10.93 2.63 4.61
CA TYR A 234 11.61 3.72 5.31
C TYR A 234 10.64 4.80 5.80
N ALA A 235 9.58 5.09 5.04
CA ALA A 235 8.51 5.98 5.50
C ALA A 235 7.81 5.41 6.75
N ALA A 236 7.49 4.11 6.73
CA ALA A 236 6.93 3.42 7.90
C ALA A 236 7.87 3.45 9.11
N ALA A 237 9.19 3.31 8.88
CA ALA A 237 10.18 3.40 9.96
C ALA A 237 10.25 4.82 10.55
N ALA A 238 10.24 5.85 9.70
CA ALA A 238 10.22 7.24 10.16
C ALA A 238 8.94 7.54 10.98
N ASN A 239 7.78 7.09 10.49
CA ASN A 239 6.51 7.25 11.21
C ASN A 239 6.55 6.53 12.57
N ALA A 240 7.06 5.29 12.62
CA ALA A 240 7.21 4.55 13.88
C ALA A 240 8.11 5.30 14.88
N GLY A 241 9.20 5.92 14.42
CA GLY A 241 10.06 6.76 15.25
C GLY A 241 9.34 8.01 15.78
N GLN A 242 8.52 8.69 14.96
CA GLN A 242 7.71 9.84 15.41
C GLN A 242 6.75 9.48 16.54
N THR A 243 6.34 8.22 16.62
CA THR A 243 5.44 7.73 17.68
C THR A 243 6.17 7.40 18.99
N GLY A 244 7.48 7.66 19.06
CA GLY A 244 8.30 7.45 20.25
C GLY A 244 8.70 5.99 20.48
N LEU A 245 8.50 5.11 19.50
CA LEU A 245 8.99 3.73 19.57
C LEU A 245 10.51 3.70 19.47
N ASN A 246 11.16 2.83 20.24
CA ASN A 246 12.57 2.55 20.05
C ASN A 246 12.80 1.73 18.77
N LYS A 247 14.08 1.52 18.40
CA LYS A 247 14.46 0.86 17.14
C LYS A 247 13.89 -0.56 17.01
N ASP A 248 13.97 -1.36 18.07
CA ASP A 248 13.50 -2.74 18.06
C ASP A 248 11.96 -2.82 18.03
N GLU A 249 11.32 -1.95 18.79
CA GLU A 249 9.86 -1.82 18.79
C GLU A 249 9.34 -1.36 17.41
N ALA A 250 10.03 -0.41 16.77
CA ALA A 250 9.66 0.09 15.45
C ALA A 250 9.69 -1.04 14.40
N ILE A 251 10.71 -1.89 14.39
CA ILE A 251 10.80 -3.03 13.47
C ILE A 251 9.63 -3.99 13.67
N LYS A 252 9.35 -4.37 14.91
CA LYS A 252 8.21 -5.25 15.25
C LYS A 252 6.88 -4.62 14.85
N TYR A 253 6.74 -3.34 15.09
CA TYR A 253 5.53 -2.59 14.78
C TYR A 253 5.28 -2.48 13.26
N ILE A 254 6.33 -2.21 12.46
CA ILE A 254 6.24 -2.17 11.01
C ILE A 254 5.85 -3.54 10.45
N GLU A 255 6.42 -4.61 11.02
CA GLU A 255 6.06 -5.99 10.65
C GLU A 255 4.58 -6.25 10.92
N LEU A 256 4.10 -5.93 12.13
CA LEU A 256 2.70 -6.10 12.51
C LEU A 256 1.77 -5.28 11.64
N ALA A 257 2.05 -3.98 11.44
CA ALA A 257 1.23 -3.10 10.61
C ALA A 257 1.13 -3.58 9.16
N SER A 258 2.24 -4.08 8.63
CA SER A 258 2.27 -4.63 7.27
C SER A 258 1.47 -5.92 7.14
N LYS A 259 1.55 -6.82 8.13
CA LYS A 259 0.75 -8.05 8.18
C LYS A 259 -0.73 -7.73 8.35
N THR A 260 -1.06 -6.80 9.25
CA THR A 260 -2.44 -6.34 9.49
C THR A 260 -3.04 -5.71 8.24
N GLY A 261 -2.28 -4.84 7.54
CA GLY A 261 -2.73 -4.26 6.27
C GLY A 261 -3.04 -5.32 5.22
N MET A 262 -2.23 -6.39 5.16
CA MET A 262 -2.48 -7.53 4.27
C MET A 262 -3.72 -8.33 4.69
N ALA A 263 -3.83 -8.67 5.98
CA ALA A 263 -4.93 -9.49 6.49
C ALA A 263 -6.27 -8.76 6.41
N PHE A 264 -6.31 -7.47 6.72
CA PHE A 264 -7.53 -6.67 6.74
C PHE A 264 -7.92 -6.09 5.36
N ASP A 265 -7.14 -6.33 4.30
CA ASP A 265 -7.30 -5.66 3.00
C ASP A 265 -7.28 -4.12 3.11
N MET A 266 -6.47 -3.60 4.03
CA MET A 266 -6.27 -2.17 4.28
C MET A 266 -4.99 -1.66 3.64
N ASN A 267 -4.94 -0.35 3.37
CA ASN A 267 -3.68 0.31 3.10
C ASN A 267 -2.75 0.18 4.34
N ARG A 268 -1.46 -0.06 4.12
CA ARG A 268 -0.48 -0.27 5.22
C ARG A 268 -0.32 0.96 6.12
N GLU A 269 -0.39 2.15 5.54
CA GLU A 269 -0.34 3.40 6.30
C GLU A 269 -1.59 3.55 7.18
N GLU A 270 -2.77 3.22 6.65
CA GLU A 270 -4.01 3.17 7.42
C GLU A 270 -3.93 2.14 8.55
N ALA A 271 -3.42 0.94 8.26
CA ALA A 271 -3.21 -0.10 9.26
C ALA A 271 -2.23 0.37 10.35
N ALA A 272 -1.10 0.97 9.97
CA ALA A 272 -0.13 1.50 10.93
C ALA A 272 -0.77 2.60 11.82
N ASN A 273 -1.47 3.56 11.23
CA ASN A 273 -2.15 4.61 12.00
C ASN A 273 -3.21 4.04 12.94
N ALA A 274 -4.00 3.08 12.47
CA ALA A 274 -5.02 2.42 13.27
C ALA A 274 -4.42 1.66 14.47
N LEU A 275 -3.36 0.89 14.25
CA LEU A 275 -2.64 0.17 15.30
C LEU A 275 -2.00 1.13 16.31
N PHE A 276 -1.43 2.24 15.82
CA PHE A 276 -0.85 3.26 16.69
C PHE A 276 -1.91 3.88 17.59
N ASN A 277 -3.06 4.22 17.02
CA ASN A 277 -4.17 4.78 17.79
C ASN A 277 -4.69 3.77 18.84
N MET A 278 -4.84 2.49 18.47
CA MET A 278 -5.22 1.44 19.44
C MET A 278 -4.18 1.29 20.54
N LYS A 279 -2.88 1.18 20.18
CA LYS A 279 -1.80 1.04 21.17
C LYS A 279 -1.82 2.16 22.21
N ASN A 280 -1.94 3.41 21.75
CA ASN A 280 -1.85 4.56 22.64
C ASN A 280 -3.17 4.80 23.41
N SER A 281 -4.31 4.76 22.73
CA SER A 281 -5.61 5.06 23.36
C SER A 281 -6.02 4.01 24.39
N LEU A 282 -5.60 2.76 24.16
CA LEU A 282 -5.87 1.63 25.06
C LEU A 282 -4.68 1.33 25.99
N SER A 283 -3.54 2.01 25.81
CA SER A 283 -2.30 1.77 26.57
C SER A 283 -1.86 0.30 26.50
N LEU A 284 -1.83 -0.25 25.28
CA LEU A 284 -1.48 -1.66 25.05
C LEU A 284 0.03 -1.85 24.97
N THR A 285 0.51 -2.96 25.51
CA THR A 285 1.81 -3.53 25.17
C THR A 285 1.80 -4.01 23.70
N TYR A 286 2.98 -4.33 23.17
CA TYR A 286 3.06 -4.90 21.82
C TYR A 286 2.30 -6.23 21.69
N ASP A 287 2.45 -7.12 22.68
CA ASP A 287 1.82 -8.44 22.65
C ASP A 287 0.28 -8.35 22.75
N GLU A 288 -0.23 -7.44 23.59
CA GLU A 288 -1.68 -7.15 23.66
C GLU A 288 -2.21 -6.55 22.34
N LEU A 289 -1.41 -5.71 21.66
CA LEU A 289 -1.77 -5.19 20.35
C LEU A 289 -1.84 -6.30 19.30
N VAL A 290 -0.87 -7.22 19.28
CA VAL A 290 -0.88 -8.40 18.40
C VAL A 290 -2.14 -9.23 18.68
N GLU A 291 -2.42 -9.52 19.94
CA GLU A 291 -3.61 -10.28 20.31
C GLU A 291 -4.91 -9.59 19.88
N LEU A 292 -4.99 -8.27 20.06
CA LEU A 292 -6.18 -7.50 19.63
C LEU A 292 -6.36 -7.54 18.11
N THR A 293 -5.29 -7.40 17.33
CA THR A 293 -5.37 -7.50 15.86
C THR A 293 -5.80 -8.87 15.39
N ASP A 294 -5.32 -9.94 16.03
CA ASP A 294 -5.76 -11.30 15.76
C ASP A 294 -7.26 -11.47 16.03
N ARG A 295 -7.76 -10.91 17.13
CA ARG A 295 -9.18 -10.95 17.50
C ARG A 295 -10.05 -10.20 16.49
N ILE A 296 -9.60 -9.01 16.05
CA ILE A 296 -10.29 -8.22 15.03
C ILE A 296 -10.35 -8.98 13.71
N ASN A 297 -9.22 -9.56 13.27
CA ASN A 297 -9.18 -10.36 12.05
C ASN A 297 -10.12 -11.56 12.12
N TYR A 298 -10.03 -12.30 13.20
CA TYR A 298 -10.86 -13.49 13.40
C TYR A 298 -12.36 -13.18 13.38
N LEU A 299 -12.78 -12.10 14.06
CA LEU A 299 -14.18 -11.68 14.00
C LEU A 299 -14.55 -11.16 12.60
N GLY A 300 -13.63 -10.47 11.92
CA GLY A 300 -13.82 -10.05 10.52
C GLY A 300 -14.11 -11.22 9.58
N ASP A 301 -13.45 -12.36 9.80
CA ASP A 301 -13.64 -13.58 9.01
C ASP A 301 -14.88 -14.39 9.41
N LYS A 302 -15.25 -14.36 10.69
CA LYS A 302 -16.30 -15.23 11.27
C LYS A 302 -17.64 -14.54 11.47
N THR A 303 -17.73 -13.25 11.15
CA THR A 303 -18.96 -12.47 11.23
C THR A 303 -19.24 -11.75 9.91
N GLY A 304 -20.35 -11.04 9.83
CA GLY A 304 -20.64 -10.16 8.68
C GLY A 304 -19.96 -8.79 8.78
N ALA A 305 -19.17 -8.54 9.83
CA ALA A 305 -18.42 -7.30 10.02
C ALA A 305 -17.03 -7.39 9.38
N SER A 306 -16.59 -6.36 8.66
CA SER A 306 -15.23 -6.36 8.12
C SER A 306 -14.21 -5.95 9.18
N ALA A 307 -12.99 -6.52 9.13
CA ALA A 307 -11.91 -6.16 10.04
C ALA A 307 -11.58 -4.65 10.04
N PRO A 308 -11.55 -3.93 8.90
CA PRO A 308 -11.40 -2.47 8.91
C PRO A 308 -12.50 -1.73 9.68
N ALA A 309 -13.76 -2.13 9.52
CA ALA A 309 -14.87 -1.48 10.22
C ALA A 309 -14.83 -1.75 11.73
N ILE A 310 -14.48 -2.97 12.15
CA ILE A 310 -14.24 -3.29 13.57
C ILE A 310 -13.08 -2.46 14.11
N THR A 311 -12.00 -2.30 13.36
CA THR A 311 -10.83 -1.49 13.72
C THR A 311 -11.23 -0.02 13.94
N ASP A 312 -11.99 0.57 13.02
CA ASP A 312 -12.50 1.95 13.16
C ASP A 312 -13.38 2.09 14.40
N PHE A 313 -14.28 1.14 14.65
CA PHE A 313 -15.11 1.11 15.87
C PHE A 313 -14.24 1.09 17.15
N VAL A 314 -13.27 0.20 17.24
CA VAL A 314 -12.38 0.07 18.40
C VAL A 314 -11.57 1.36 18.62
N ASN A 315 -11.07 1.97 17.56
CA ASN A 315 -10.35 3.26 17.65
C ASN A 315 -11.23 4.39 18.19
N ARG A 316 -12.52 4.39 17.87
CA ARG A 316 -13.47 5.45 18.28
C ARG A 316 -13.92 5.34 19.73
N ILE A 317 -14.04 4.13 20.26
CA ILE A 317 -14.61 3.93 21.60
C ILE A 317 -13.76 3.11 22.57
N GLY A 318 -12.65 2.55 22.13
CA GLY A 318 -11.85 1.66 22.96
C GLY A 318 -11.47 2.28 24.31
N SER A 319 -11.03 3.53 24.29
CA SER A 319 -10.69 4.28 25.50
C SER A 319 -11.85 4.43 26.48
N ILE A 320 -13.05 4.80 25.99
CA ILE A 320 -14.25 4.91 26.84
C ILE A 320 -14.73 3.52 27.29
N GLY A 321 -14.58 2.51 26.44
CA GLY A 321 -14.86 1.11 26.78
C GLY A 321 -14.04 0.67 27.99
N LYS A 322 -12.74 0.92 27.98
CA LYS A 322 -11.84 0.60 29.09
C LYS A 322 -12.24 1.32 30.38
N VAL A 323 -12.55 2.61 30.31
CA VAL A 323 -13.06 3.39 31.46
C VAL A 323 -14.39 2.84 31.98
N ALA A 324 -15.22 2.31 31.09
CA ALA A 324 -16.49 1.69 31.42
C ALA A 324 -16.38 0.24 31.93
N GLY A 325 -15.18 -0.29 32.12
CA GLY A 325 -14.93 -1.66 32.62
C GLY A 325 -14.93 -2.75 31.55
N PHE A 326 -15.01 -2.38 30.26
CA PHE A 326 -14.96 -3.34 29.16
C PHE A 326 -13.51 -3.54 28.70
N SER A 327 -13.11 -4.80 28.55
CA SER A 327 -11.83 -5.10 27.92
C SER A 327 -11.85 -4.74 26.43
N GLU A 328 -10.65 -4.58 25.83
CA GLU A 328 -10.50 -4.36 24.40
C GLU A 328 -11.12 -5.49 23.56
N LYS A 329 -11.11 -6.71 24.06
CA LYS A 329 -11.75 -7.89 23.45
C LYS A 329 -13.28 -7.73 23.43
N GLN A 330 -13.85 -7.35 24.57
CA GLN A 330 -15.30 -7.13 24.67
C GLN A 330 -15.73 -5.95 23.77
N VAL A 331 -14.98 -4.86 23.75
CA VAL A 331 -15.24 -3.72 22.84
C VAL A 331 -15.23 -4.19 21.38
N THR A 332 -14.28 -5.06 21.02
CA THR A 332 -14.19 -5.61 19.65
C THR A 332 -15.43 -6.45 19.31
N ALA A 333 -15.89 -7.29 20.23
CA ALA A 333 -17.08 -8.10 20.03
C ALA A 333 -18.37 -7.26 19.92
N LEU A 334 -18.49 -6.19 20.73
CA LEU A 334 -19.59 -5.22 20.60
C LEU A 334 -19.63 -4.60 19.22
N GLY A 335 -18.45 -4.16 18.72
CA GLY A 335 -18.32 -3.58 17.38
C GLY A 335 -18.71 -4.56 16.28
N ALA A 336 -18.15 -5.77 16.31
CA ALA A 336 -18.49 -6.80 15.35
C ALA A 336 -20.01 -7.10 15.35
N SER A 337 -20.62 -7.18 16.53
CA SER A 337 -22.05 -7.48 16.66
C SER A 337 -22.97 -6.38 16.09
N LEU A 338 -22.59 -5.13 16.17
CA LEU A 338 -23.37 -4.01 15.60
C LEU A 338 -23.15 -3.88 14.08
N ILE A 339 -21.89 -4.02 13.65
CA ILE A 339 -21.51 -3.86 12.25
C ILE A 339 -22.06 -5.00 11.39
N GLU A 340 -22.03 -6.24 11.86
CA GLU A 340 -22.62 -7.38 11.12
C GLU A 340 -24.15 -7.24 10.94
N GLN A 341 -24.80 -6.46 11.81
CA GLN A 341 -26.20 -6.10 11.69
C GLN A 341 -26.45 -4.86 10.82
N GLY A 342 -25.45 -4.43 10.06
CA GLY A 342 -25.53 -3.37 9.06
C GLY A 342 -25.38 -1.94 9.59
N MET A 343 -24.80 -1.76 10.80
CA MET A 343 -24.45 -0.42 11.28
C MET A 343 -23.09 0.01 10.71
N GLU A 344 -23.00 1.26 10.27
CA GLU A 344 -21.72 1.88 9.98
C GLU A 344 -20.91 2.04 11.28
N ALA A 345 -19.58 1.87 11.21
CA ALA A 345 -18.70 1.85 12.39
C ALA A 345 -18.83 3.09 13.27
N GLU A 346 -18.99 4.27 12.68
CA GLU A 346 -19.15 5.54 13.39
C GLU A 346 -20.47 5.59 14.16
N VAL A 347 -21.57 5.19 13.54
CA VAL A 347 -22.89 5.15 14.15
C VAL A 347 -22.93 4.10 15.27
N ALA A 348 -22.37 2.92 15.02
CA ALA A 348 -22.22 1.85 15.99
C ALA A 348 -21.39 2.32 17.21
N ALA A 349 -20.28 3.00 16.99
CA ALA A 349 -19.43 3.53 18.06
C ALA A 349 -20.16 4.59 18.90
N THR A 350 -20.91 5.47 18.25
CA THR A 350 -21.70 6.49 18.94
C THR A 350 -22.78 5.85 19.80
N GLY A 351 -23.54 4.92 19.24
CA GLY A 351 -24.59 4.18 19.96
C GLY A 351 -24.05 3.34 21.12
N ALA A 352 -22.98 2.58 20.88
CA ALA A 352 -22.33 1.80 21.93
C ALA A 352 -21.79 2.69 23.07
N ARG A 353 -21.19 3.83 22.75
CA ARG A 353 -20.74 4.81 23.76
C ARG A 353 -21.87 5.23 24.70
N LYS A 354 -23.08 5.50 24.17
CA LYS A 354 -24.23 5.88 24.99
C LYS A 354 -24.62 4.76 25.95
N ILE A 355 -24.56 3.52 25.50
CA ILE A 355 -24.84 2.33 26.33
C ILE A 355 -23.79 2.20 27.43
N LEU A 356 -22.50 2.17 27.07
CA LEU A 356 -21.39 2.02 28.03
C LEU A 356 -21.41 3.11 29.11
N VAL A 357 -21.66 4.37 28.71
CA VAL A 357 -21.77 5.48 29.64
C VAL A 357 -22.99 5.32 30.56
N ALA A 358 -24.14 4.90 30.03
CA ALA A 358 -25.35 4.72 30.83
C ALA A 358 -25.18 3.64 31.91
N LEU A 359 -24.49 2.55 31.61
CA LEU A 359 -24.19 1.47 32.56
C LEU A 359 -23.34 1.95 33.75
N ASN A 360 -22.53 2.99 33.56
CA ASN A 360 -21.55 3.45 34.53
C ASN A 360 -21.92 4.75 35.28
N LYS A 361 -23.09 5.34 34.98
CA LYS A 361 -23.47 6.63 35.59
C LYS A 361 -23.77 6.58 37.08
N GLY A 362 -24.22 5.47 37.61
CA GLY A 362 -24.62 5.37 39.02
C GLY A 362 -25.61 6.48 39.42
N LYS A 363 -25.31 7.19 40.50
CA LYS A 363 -26.14 8.34 40.98
C LYS A 363 -26.18 9.53 40.04
N SER A 364 -25.20 9.68 39.15
CA SER A 364 -25.15 10.78 38.16
C SER A 364 -26.02 10.54 36.92
N ALA A 365 -26.79 9.43 36.89
CA ALA A 365 -27.77 9.17 35.86
C ALA A 365 -28.85 10.30 35.87
N THR A 366 -29.38 10.61 34.67
CA THR A 366 -30.45 11.58 34.54
C THR A 366 -31.72 11.11 35.23
N LYS A 367 -32.62 12.05 35.58
CA LYS A 367 -33.90 11.68 36.20
C LYS A 367 -34.63 10.58 35.43
N ASN A 368 -34.74 10.71 34.12
CA ASN A 368 -35.40 9.72 33.27
C ASN A 368 -34.67 8.36 33.31
N GLN A 369 -33.35 8.36 33.34
CA GLN A 369 -32.58 7.12 33.48
C GLN A 369 -32.81 6.46 34.84
N LEU A 370 -32.83 7.23 35.93
CA LEU A 370 -33.11 6.71 37.27
C LEU A 370 -34.51 6.10 37.37
N GLU A 371 -35.52 6.78 36.82
CA GLU A 371 -36.90 6.29 36.75
C GLU A 371 -36.97 4.94 35.97
N MET A 372 -36.24 4.83 34.85
CA MET A 372 -36.23 3.61 34.07
C MET A 372 -35.46 2.47 34.74
N PHE A 373 -34.33 2.76 35.37
CA PHE A 373 -33.62 1.75 36.17
C PHE A 373 -34.50 1.25 37.33
N ALA A 374 -35.19 2.16 38.03
CA ALA A 374 -36.13 1.78 39.08
C ALA A 374 -37.29 0.95 38.54
N TYR A 375 -37.86 1.30 37.38
CA TYR A 375 -38.90 0.54 36.69
C TYR A 375 -38.44 -0.89 36.34
N LEU A 376 -37.17 -1.06 35.93
CA LEU A 376 -36.57 -2.36 35.62
C LEU A 376 -36.12 -3.13 36.89
N GLY A 377 -36.23 -2.55 38.08
CA GLY A 377 -35.74 -3.12 39.32
C GLY A 377 -34.19 -3.15 39.41
N ILE A 378 -33.52 -2.25 38.73
CA ILE A 378 -32.08 -2.15 38.69
C ILE A 378 -31.61 -0.97 39.58
N ASP A 379 -30.70 -1.25 40.50
CA ASP A 379 -30.02 -0.23 41.29
C ASP A 379 -28.86 0.33 40.45
N PRO A 380 -28.86 1.63 40.09
CA PRO A 380 -27.82 2.18 39.22
C PRO A 380 -26.40 2.18 39.81
N GLU A 381 -26.24 2.26 41.13
CA GLU A 381 -24.95 2.19 41.81
C GLU A 381 -24.37 0.78 41.78
N LYS A 382 -25.23 -0.20 42.03
CA LYS A 382 -24.83 -1.61 41.92
C LYS A 382 -24.52 -1.99 40.47
N LEU A 383 -25.29 -1.46 39.52
CA LEU A 383 -25.03 -1.65 38.10
C LEU A 383 -23.66 -1.07 37.69
N ALA A 384 -23.34 0.15 38.13
CA ALA A 384 -22.05 0.76 37.83
C ALA A 384 -20.86 -0.01 38.44
N LYS A 385 -21.01 -0.55 39.65
CA LYS A 385 -20.02 -1.43 40.26
C LYS A 385 -19.90 -2.74 39.48
N LEU A 386 -21.00 -3.36 39.15
CA LEU A 386 -21.04 -4.60 38.37
C LEU A 386 -20.37 -4.37 36.98
N SER A 387 -20.58 -3.22 36.36
CA SER A 387 -19.93 -2.88 35.07
C SER A 387 -18.41 -2.82 35.18
N GLN A 388 -17.85 -2.42 36.33
CA GLN A 388 -16.43 -2.41 36.57
C GLN A 388 -15.85 -3.79 36.94
N GLU A 389 -16.66 -4.66 37.57
CA GLU A 389 -16.27 -6.00 38.00
C GLU A 389 -16.49 -7.03 36.89
N ASP A 390 -17.63 -6.94 36.21
CA ASP A 390 -18.10 -7.85 35.15
C ASP A 390 -19.02 -7.07 34.19
N SER A 391 -18.38 -6.39 33.24
CA SER A 391 -19.06 -5.51 32.29
C SER A 391 -20.04 -6.25 31.36
N GLU A 392 -19.71 -7.48 31.01
CA GLU A 392 -20.58 -8.34 30.20
C GLU A 392 -21.87 -8.66 30.96
N LYS A 393 -21.73 -9.10 32.19
CA LYS A 393 -22.88 -9.39 33.05
C LYS A 393 -23.76 -8.16 33.31
N ALA A 394 -23.13 -6.99 33.46
CA ALA A 394 -23.85 -5.71 33.60
C ALA A 394 -24.68 -5.39 32.36
N LEU A 395 -24.11 -5.56 31.18
CA LEU A 395 -24.78 -5.33 29.89
C LEU A 395 -25.96 -6.28 29.72
N PHE A 396 -25.72 -7.59 29.89
CA PHE A 396 -26.79 -8.61 29.76
C PHE A 396 -27.87 -8.45 30.82
N LEU A 397 -27.53 -8.04 32.04
CA LEU A 397 -28.54 -7.75 33.06
C LEU A 397 -29.56 -6.72 32.59
N VAL A 398 -29.06 -5.60 32.01
CA VAL A 398 -29.95 -4.53 31.51
C VAL A 398 -30.73 -5.02 30.28
N LEU A 399 -30.07 -5.65 29.32
CA LEU A 399 -30.74 -6.16 28.11
C LEU A 399 -31.84 -7.16 28.46
N ASN A 400 -31.57 -8.13 29.37
CA ASN A 400 -32.55 -9.13 29.79
C ASN A 400 -33.73 -8.48 30.52
N LYS A 401 -33.47 -7.52 31.40
CA LYS A 401 -34.55 -6.80 32.11
C LYS A 401 -35.43 -5.99 31.15
N ILE A 402 -34.87 -5.47 30.06
CA ILE A 402 -35.65 -4.80 29.01
C ILE A 402 -36.43 -5.84 28.19
N LYS A 403 -35.80 -6.99 27.86
CA LYS A 403 -36.46 -8.08 27.11
C LYS A 403 -37.67 -8.70 27.84
N GLU A 404 -37.65 -8.72 29.17
CA GLU A 404 -38.78 -9.14 30.01
C GLU A 404 -40.00 -8.19 29.90
N GLN A 405 -39.81 -6.96 29.37
CA GLN A 405 -40.89 -5.99 29.23
C GLN A 405 -41.68 -6.21 27.94
N LYS A 406 -42.93 -5.74 27.92
CA LYS A 406 -43.77 -5.77 26.72
C LYS A 406 -43.12 -5.02 25.59
N GLU A 407 -43.20 -5.52 24.36
CA GLU A 407 -42.55 -4.96 23.16
C GLU A 407 -42.90 -3.47 22.93
N ASP A 408 -44.18 -3.09 23.20
CA ASP A 408 -44.64 -1.72 23.07
C ASP A 408 -43.91 -0.74 24.01
N LYS A 409 -43.35 -1.22 25.12
CA LYS A 409 -42.59 -0.41 26.10
C LYS A 409 -41.09 -0.42 25.85
N GLN A 410 -40.56 -1.43 25.19
CA GLN A 410 -39.10 -1.59 25.02
C GLN A 410 -38.47 -0.38 24.34
N VAL A 411 -39.05 0.16 23.27
CA VAL A 411 -38.55 1.32 22.54
C VAL A 411 -38.45 2.57 23.44
N ALA A 412 -39.50 2.80 24.26
CA ALA A 412 -39.51 3.93 25.18
C ALA A 412 -38.42 3.77 26.27
N ILE A 413 -38.25 2.56 26.82
CA ILE A 413 -37.23 2.25 27.82
C ILE A 413 -35.82 2.46 27.21
N LEU A 414 -35.55 1.92 26.03
CA LEU A 414 -34.27 2.07 25.34
C LEU A 414 -33.96 3.54 25.06
N THR A 415 -34.94 4.29 24.59
CA THR A 415 -34.77 5.73 24.31
C THR A 415 -34.45 6.51 25.57
N GLN A 416 -35.14 6.22 26.69
CA GLN A 416 -34.90 6.95 27.93
C GLN A 416 -33.59 6.58 28.61
N LEU A 417 -33.15 5.31 28.50
CA LEU A 417 -31.87 4.87 29.06
C LEU A 417 -30.69 5.34 28.23
N PHE A 418 -30.75 5.22 26.90
CA PHE A 418 -29.59 5.37 26.02
C PHE A 418 -29.67 6.57 25.08
N GLY A 419 -30.84 7.25 25.04
CA GLY A 419 -31.10 8.36 24.13
C GLY A 419 -31.33 7.91 22.69
N GLN A 420 -31.66 8.83 21.79
CA GLN A 420 -31.93 8.54 20.39
C GLN A 420 -30.70 7.93 19.66
N GLU A 421 -29.51 8.43 19.98
CA GLU A 421 -28.26 7.94 19.37
C GLU A 421 -27.89 6.51 19.83
N GLY A 422 -28.32 6.10 21.04
CA GLY A 422 -28.11 4.77 21.58
C GLY A 422 -29.21 3.76 21.24
N LEU A 423 -30.38 4.26 20.83
CA LEU A 423 -31.57 3.44 20.60
C LEU A 423 -31.33 2.33 19.57
N ASP A 424 -30.74 2.66 18.41
CA ASP A 424 -30.54 1.68 17.33
C ASP A 424 -29.54 0.58 17.76
N ALA A 425 -28.41 0.97 18.36
CA ALA A 425 -27.41 0.01 18.86
C ALA A 425 -27.99 -0.89 19.96
N ALA A 426 -28.72 -0.30 20.91
CA ALA A 426 -29.34 -1.05 22.00
C ALA A 426 -30.46 -1.98 21.49
N SER A 427 -31.24 -1.56 20.50
CA SER A 427 -32.25 -2.40 19.84
C SER A 427 -31.62 -3.60 19.13
N LYS A 428 -30.48 -3.41 18.46
CA LYS A 428 -29.75 -4.49 17.79
C LYS A 428 -29.21 -5.49 18.80
N PHE A 429 -28.63 -5.02 19.91
CA PHE A 429 -28.21 -5.93 20.99
C PHE A 429 -29.37 -6.67 21.62
N LEU A 430 -30.51 -5.99 21.87
CA LEU A 430 -31.68 -6.58 22.46
C LEU A 430 -32.29 -7.70 21.59
N ASN A 431 -32.37 -7.43 20.27
CA ASN A 431 -32.97 -8.36 19.32
C ASN A 431 -32.07 -9.56 19.00
N ASN A 432 -30.76 -9.43 19.21
CA ASN A 432 -29.74 -10.42 18.84
C ASN A 432 -28.77 -10.71 20.01
N THR A 433 -29.31 -10.87 21.22
CA THR A 433 -28.53 -11.16 22.44
C THR A 433 -27.68 -12.41 22.31
N ASP A 434 -28.18 -13.46 21.65
CA ASP A 434 -27.46 -14.73 21.46
C ASP A 434 -26.27 -14.54 20.52
N ARG A 435 -26.43 -13.73 19.48
CA ARG A 435 -25.35 -13.42 18.56
C ARG A 435 -24.27 -12.54 19.19
N LEU A 436 -24.68 -11.58 20.03
CA LEU A 436 -23.75 -10.79 20.84
C LEU A 436 -22.93 -11.69 21.75
N LYS A 437 -23.57 -12.65 22.42
CA LYS A 437 -22.90 -13.63 23.29
C LYS A 437 -21.93 -14.50 22.49
N GLU A 438 -22.36 -15.01 21.34
CA GLU A 438 -21.50 -15.79 20.44
C GLU A 438 -20.23 -15.02 20.02
N ASN A 439 -20.35 -13.72 19.72
CA ASN A 439 -19.20 -12.90 19.37
C ASN A 439 -18.27 -12.60 20.56
N LEU A 440 -18.84 -12.46 21.77
CA LEU A 440 -18.07 -12.37 23.01
C LEU A 440 -17.32 -13.68 23.31
N ASP A 441 -17.95 -14.83 23.08
CA ASP A 441 -17.30 -16.14 23.23
C ASP A 441 -16.18 -16.31 22.18
N LYS A 442 -16.43 -15.96 20.91
CA LYS A 442 -15.44 -16.02 19.82
C LYS A 442 -14.22 -15.16 20.09
N VAL A 443 -14.39 -13.94 20.58
CA VAL A 443 -13.28 -13.04 20.85
C VAL A 443 -12.41 -13.53 22.01
N ASN A 444 -12.95 -14.35 22.92
CA ASN A 444 -12.22 -14.94 24.02
C ASN A 444 -11.58 -16.30 23.68
N GLY A 445 -11.99 -16.94 22.58
CA GLY A 445 -11.48 -18.23 22.13
C GLY A 445 -10.01 -18.20 21.69
N ASP A 446 -9.35 -19.35 21.77
CA ASP A 446 -7.96 -19.51 21.33
C ASP A 446 -7.82 -19.58 19.80
N GLU A 447 -8.91 -19.81 19.08
CA GLU A 447 -8.94 -19.91 17.62
C GLU A 447 -8.58 -18.59 16.92
N ALA A 448 -8.73 -17.46 17.63
CA ALA A 448 -8.36 -16.16 17.12
C ALA A 448 -6.83 -15.94 17.07
N LYS A 449 -6.07 -16.65 17.89
CA LYS A 449 -4.61 -16.48 17.97
C LYS A 449 -3.92 -16.82 16.65
N GLY A 450 -3.07 -15.93 16.18
CA GLY A 450 -2.34 -16.06 14.92
C GLY A 450 -3.22 -15.93 13.68
N SER A 451 -4.43 -15.39 13.80
CA SER A 451 -5.34 -15.16 12.67
C SER A 451 -4.73 -14.22 11.63
N VAL A 452 -4.10 -13.13 12.05
CA VAL A 452 -3.41 -12.19 11.16
C VAL A 452 -2.27 -12.87 10.41
N ASP A 453 -1.47 -13.68 11.10
CA ASP A 453 -0.36 -14.41 10.45
C ASP A 453 -0.86 -15.42 9.43
N LYS A 454 -1.92 -16.18 9.75
CA LYS A 454 -2.52 -17.14 8.82
C LYS A 454 -3.06 -16.46 7.56
N GLU A 455 -3.79 -15.36 7.71
CA GLU A 455 -4.32 -14.59 6.58
C GLU A 455 -3.20 -13.95 5.76
N ALA A 456 -2.21 -13.34 6.43
CA ALA A 456 -1.03 -12.80 5.77
C ALA A 456 -0.24 -13.87 5.02
N ASP A 457 -0.18 -15.11 5.50
CA ASP A 457 0.46 -16.22 4.80
C ASP A 457 -0.29 -16.62 3.53
N ILE A 458 -1.62 -16.67 3.57
CA ILE A 458 -2.46 -16.89 2.39
C ILE A 458 -2.19 -15.80 1.35
N LYS A 459 -2.25 -14.54 1.76
CA LYS A 459 -1.99 -13.37 0.89
C LYS A 459 -0.56 -13.38 0.34
N ARG A 460 0.45 -13.74 1.15
CA ARG A 460 1.85 -13.88 0.70
C ARG A 460 2.01 -14.91 -0.44
N GLY A 461 1.19 -15.95 -0.46
CA GLY A 461 1.18 -16.96 -1.51
C GLY A 461 0.67 -16.46 -2.87
N THR A 462 -0.01 -15.31 -2.92
CA THR A 462 -0.55 -14.76 -4.16
C THR A 462 0.56 -14.25 -5.10
N THR A 463 0.35 -14.36 -6.39
CA THR A 463 1.31 -13.88 -7.40
C THR A 463 1.59 -12.39 -7.26
N GLU A 464 0.59 -11.61 -6.90
CA GLU A 464 0.73 -10.16 -6.68
C GLU A 464 1.72 -9.85 -5.55
N ASN A 465 1.56 -10.50 -4.39
CA ASN A 465 2.45 -10.29 -3.26
C ASN A 465 3.85 -10.86 -3.51
N GLN A 466 3.99 -12.02 -4.15
CA GLN A 466 5.28 -12.56 -4.54
C GLN A 466 6.05 -11.63 -5.47
N LEU A 467 5.33 -10.97 -6.36
CA LEU A 467 5.90 -9.97 -7.25
C LEU A 467 6.34 -8.72 -6.49
N ALA A 468 5.50 -8.18 -5.59
CA ALA A 468 5.83 -7.02 -4.77
C ALA A 468 7.06 -7.30 -3.88
N ILE A 469 7.16 -8.49 -3.28
CA ILE A 469 8.35 -8.93 -2.53
C ILE A 469 9.59 -8.95 -3.43
N THR A 470 9.46 -9.49 -4.65
CA THR A 470 10.57 -9.55 -5.60
C THR A 470 11.04 -8.15 -6.02
N MET A 471 10.09 -7.23 -6.23
CA MET A 471 10.40 -5.83 -6.54
C MET A 471 11.05 -5.10 -5.35
N GLY A 472 10.61 -5.36 -4.13
CA GLY A 472 11.24 -4.86 -2.91
C GLY A 472 12.69 -5.33 -2.78
N LYS A 473 12.96 -6.63 -2.99
CA LYS A 473 14.31 -7.20 -3.01
C LYS A 473 15.19 -6.57 -4.10
N LEU A 474 14.62 -6.35 -5.28
CA LEU A 474 15.33 -5.70 -6.38
C LEU A 474 15.65 -4.24 -6.04
N SER A 475 14.75 -3.54 -5.38
CA SER A 475 14.97 -2.16 -4.93
C SER A 475 16.09 -2.08 -3.88
N ILE A 476 16.12 -3.01 -2.92
CA ILE A 476 17.23 -3.12 -1.95
C ILE A 476 18.56 -3.36 -2.67
N ALA A 477 18.62 -4.34 -3.57
CA ALA A 477 19.82 -4.65 -4.33
C ALA A 477 20.26 -3.45 -5.19
N GLY A 478 19.32 -2.78 -5.83
CA GLY A 478 19.60 -1.58 -6.64
C GLY A 478 20.11 -0.41 -5.79
N SER A 479 19.52 -0.16 -4.62
CA SER A 479 20.00 0.90 -3.73
C SER A 479 21.40 0.62 -3.19
N GLN A 480 21.71 -0.65 -2.85
CA GLN A 480 23.05 -1.06 -2.41
C GLN A 480 24.11 -0.88 -3.51
N LEU A 481 23.78 -1.30 -4.75
CA LEU A 481 24.68 -1.09 -5.89
C LEU A 481 24.88 0.40 -6.20
N GLY A 482 23.81 1.18 -6.15
CA GLY A 482 23.87 2.62 -6.37
C GLY A 482 24.64 3.35 -5.28
N ALA A 483 24.51 2.93 -4.03
CA ALA A 483 25.23 3.51 -2.89
C ALA A 483 26.76 3.43 -3.04
N LEU A 484 27.27 2.40 -3.70
CA LEU A 484 28.71 2.28 -4.02
C LEU A 484 29.19 3.39 -4.98
N LEU A 485 28.27 3.95 -5.76
CA LEU A 485 28.58 4.99 -6.75
C LEU A 485 28.33 6.42 -6.21
N LEU A 486 27.55 6.57 -5.15
CA LEU A 486 27.18 7.87 -4.58
C LEU A 486 28.40 8.73 -4.20
N PRO A 487 29.48 8.21 -3.59
CA PRO A 487 30.66 9.03 -3.29
C PRO A 487 31.30 9.65 -4.53
N GLU A 488 31.37 8.91 -5.63
CA GLU A 488 31.94 9.42 -6.89
C GLU A 488 30.99 10.42 -7.56
N ILE A 489 29.68 10.16 -7.51
CA ILE A 489 28.66 11.08 -8.01
C ILE A 489 28.69 12.39 -7.21
N ASN A 490 28.80 12.33 -5.89
CA ASN A 490 28.89 13.50 -5.03
C ASN A 490 30.15 14.33 -5.33
N LYS A 491 31.28 13.69 -5.60
CA LYS A 491 32.49 14.40 -6.06
C LYS A 491 32.25 15.14 -7.39
N ILE A 492 31.55 14.50 -8.32
CA ILE A 492 31.21 15.13 -9.62
C ILE A 492 30.26 16.31 -9.41
N ILE A 493 29.21 16.14 -8.58
CA ILE A 493 28.27 17.23 -8.26
C ILE A 493 28.98 18.39 -7.60
N THR A 494 29.85 18.15 -6.62
CA THR A 494 30.61 19.18 -5.92
C THR A 494 31.54 19.90 -6.87
N SER A 495 32.25 19.17 -7.74
CA SER A 495 33.14 19.75 -8.74
C SER A 495 32.40 20.62 -9.75
N PHE A 496 31.20 20.16 -10.17
CA PHE A 496 30.34 20.93 -11.07
C PHE A 496 29.76 22.17 -10.39
N SER A 497 29.34 22.07 -9.14
CA SER A 497 28.89 23.20 -8.32
C SER A 497 29.98 24.24 -8.17
N ASN A 498 31.19 23.82 -7.86
CA ASN A 498 32.37 24.72 -7.78
C ASN A 498 32.66 25.39 -9.12
N LEU A 499 32.50 24.69 -10.25
CA LEU A 499 32.64 25.27 -11.58
C LEU A 499 31.57 26.34 -11.84
N LEU A 500 30.31 26.07 -11.51
CA LEU A 500 29.23 27.05 -11.65
C LEU A 500 29.46 28.28 -10.78
N THR A 501 29.91 28.10 -9.55
CA THR A 501 30.29 29.23 -8.67
C THR A 501 31.38 30.09 -9.32
N LYS A 502 32.44 29.45 -9.83
CA LYS A 502 33.51 30.19 -10.54
C LYS A 502 33.04 30.90 -11.81
N ILE A 503 32.12 30.30 -12.57
CA ILE A 503 31.49 30.95 -13.73
C ILE A 503 30.68 32.17 -13.29
N THR A 504 29.94 32.06 -12.19
CA THR A 504 29.15 33.18 -11.63
C THR A 504 30.05 34.30 -11.11
N GLU A 505 31.09 33.94 -10.36
CA GLU A 505 32.13 34.91 -9.92
C GLU A 505 32.78 35.63 -11.10
N PHE A 506 33.14 34.86 -12.14
CA PHE A 506 33.71 35.44 -13.37
C PHE A 506 32.73 36.38 -14.07
N GLN A 507 31.43 36.02 -14.14
CA GLN A 507 30.38 36.89 -14.69
C GLN A 507 30.28 38.21 -13.91
N GLN A 508 30.38 38.15 -12.59
CA GLN A 508 30.30 39.35 -11.74
C GLN A 508 31.52 40.24 -11.84
N LEU A 509 32.72 39.63 -11.88
CA LEU A 509 33.99 40.38 -11.94
C LEU A 509 34.33 40.89 -13.34
N HIS A 510 33.88 40.21 -14.39
CA HIS A 510 34.21 40.49 -15.77
C HIS A 510 33.01 40.41 -16.72
N PRO A 511 31.99 41.29 -16.59
CA PRO A 511 30.72 41.16 -17.33
C PRO A 511 30.91 41.25 -18.86
N GLU A 512 31.80 42.06 -19.37
CA GLU A 512 32.08 42.14 -20.81
C GLU A 512 32.88 40.93 -21.32
N GLY A 513 33.81 40.43 -20.52
CA GLY A 513 34.55 39.19 -20.80
C GLY A 513 33.58 37.98 -20.83
N PHE A 514 32.60 37.94 -19.93
CA PHE A 514 31.59 36.92 -19.91
C PHE A 514 30.65 36.99 -21.12
N LYS A 515 30.22 38.17 -21.54
CA LYS A 515 29.44 38.34 -22.79
C LYS A 515 30.21 37.81 -24.01
N THR A 516 31.52 38.10 -24.07
CA THR A 516 32.40 37.60 -25.15
C THR A 516 32.55 36.08 -25.07
N PHE A 517 32.73 35.53 -23.86
CA PHE A 517 32.77 34.10 -23.61
C PHE A 517 31.44 33.43 -24.05
N MET A 518 30.29 34.00 -23.68
CA MET A 518 28.98 33.48 -24.08
C MET A 518 28.70 33.58 -25.58
N LYS A 519 29.21 34.62 -26.25
CA LYS A 519 29.14 34.72 -27.73
C LYS A 519 29.98 33.65 -28.42
N ILE A 520 31.16 33.34 -27.90
CA ILE A 520 32.07 32.32 -28.47
C ILE A 520 31.56 30.91 -28.21
N PHE A 521 31.04 30.68 -27.01
CA PHE A 521 30.51 29.36 -26.61
C PHE A 521 29.01 29.19 -26.84
N GLY A 522 28.22 30.29 -26.91
CA GLY A 522 26.75 30.22 -26.94
C GLY A 522 26.19 29.68 -28.26
N TYR A 523 26.88 29.84 -29.38
CA TYR A 523 26.41 29.26 -30.65
C TYR A 523 26.77 27.78 -30.85
N GLY A 524 27.71 27.24 -30.04
CA GLY A 524 28.14 25.84 -30.15
C GLY A 524 27.77 24.94 -28.98
N SER A 525 27.33 25.49 -27.86
CA SER A 525 27.27 24.73 -26.59
C SER A 525 26.02 24.92 -25.72
N ILE A 526 25.01 25.68 -26.13
CA ILE A 526 23.70 25.73 -25.45
C ILE A 526 23.07 24.31 -25.36
N ALA A 527 23.38 23.45 -26.32
CA ALA A 527 23.05 22.02 -26.28
C ALA A 527 23.86 21.25 -25.20
N LEU A 528 24.98 21.76 -24.72
CA LEU A 528 25.88 21.11 -23.76
C LEU A 528 25.67 21.58 -22.30
N LEU A 529 25.05 22.73 -22.08
CA LEU A 529 24.86 23.32 -20.75
C LEU A 529 23.40 23.21 -20.21
N GLY A 530 22.48 22.68 -20.99
CA GLY A 530 21.16 22.33 -20.48
C GLY A 530 21.25 21.20 -19.43
N PHE A 531 20.52 21.33 -18.33
CA PHE A 531 20.50 20.37 -17.20
C PHE A 531 20.31 18.92 -17.66
N GLY A 532 19.63 18.69 -18.80
CA GLY A 532 19.51 17.38 -19.45
C GLY A 532 20.81 16.90 -20.13
N SER A 533 21.72 17.77 -20.46
CA SER A 533 23.02 17.41 -21.00
C SER A 533 24.11 17.30 -19.92
N ALA A 534 23.95 17.93 -18.75
CA ALA A 534 24.77 17.62 -17.57
C ALA A 534 24.51 16.17 -17.09
N LEU A 535 23.27 15.71 -17.13
CA LEU A 535 22.92 14.29 -16.94
C LEU A 535 23.45 13.40 -18.09
N LYS A 536 23.46 13.87 -19.33
CA LYS A 536 24.14 13.19 -20.45
C LYS A 536 25.66 13.22 -20.33
N LEU A 537 26.25 14.25 -19.69
CA LEU A 537 27.69 14.33 -19.40
C LEU A 537 28.10 13.43 -18.24
N ILE A 538 27.28 13.31 -17.22
CA ILE A 538 27.38 12.21 -16.24
C ILE A 538 27.24 10.89 -17.01
N SER A 539 26.42 10.83 -18.06
CA SER A 539 26.25 9.68 -18.94
C SER A 539 27.41 9.41 -19.90
N GLY A 540 28.19 10.38 -20.22
CA GLY A 540 29.34 10.29 -21.17
C GLY A 540 30.67 9.90 -20.54
N GLY A 541 30.72 9.68 -19.22
CA GLY A 541 31.87 9.07 -18.57
C GLY A 541 33.02 10.02 -18.18
N ILE A 542 33.80 9.49 -17.28
CA ILE A 542 34.98 10.05 -16.60
C ILE A 542 35.99 10.74 -17.54
N SER A 543 36.04 10.40 -18.84
CA SER A 543 36.97 11.01 -19.82
C SER A 543 36.61 12.47 -20.18
N LEU A 544 35.32 12.82 -20.22
CA LEU A 544 34.87 14.19 -20.40
C LEU A 544 35.11 15.03 -19.14
N TYR A 545 34.97 14.43 -17.94
CA TYR A 545 35.35 15.08 -16.69
C TYR A 545 36.84 15.49 -16.67
N SER A 546 37.72 14.61 -17.08
CA SER A 546 39.17 14.91 -17.20
C SER A 546 39.44 16.08 -18.16
N ASN A 547 38.73 16.14 -19.29
CA ASN A 547 38.87 17.25 -20.25
C ASN A 547 38.21 18.55 -19.74
N TYR A 548 37.08 18.46 -19.02
CA TYR A 548 36.46 19.62 -18.37
C TYR A 548 37.31 20.18 -17.23
N MET A 549 37.94 19.31 -16.42
CA MET A 549 38.88 19.75 -15.38
C MET A 549 40.16 20.39 -15.97
N LYS A 550 40.63 19.94 -17.11
CA LYS A 550 41.71 20.60 -17.84
C LYS A 550 41.29 21.97 -18.35
N ILE A 551 40.05 22.13 -18.85
CA ILE A 551 39.49 23.41 -19.28
C ILE A 551 39.27 24.34 -18.07
N ALA A 552 38.72 23.83 -16.95
CA ALA A 552 38.53 24.59 -15.72
C ALA A 552 39.88 25.01 -15.09
N GLY A 553 40.88 24.10 -15.06
CA GLY A 553 42.25 24.40 -14.64
C GLY A 553 42.90 25.45 -15.52
N PHE A 554 42.74 25.33 -16.84
CA PHE A 554 43.22 26.31 -17.78
C PHE A 554 42.58 27.70 -17.58
N MET A 555 41.27 27.74 -17.27
CA MET A 555 40.54 28.98 -16.97
C MET A 555 40.95 29.62 -15.63
N THR A 556 41.48 28.85 -14.68
CA THR A 556 41.91 29.33 -13.36
C THR A 556 43.39 29.74 -13.33
N GLU A 557 44.25 29.10 -14.13
CA GLU A 557 45.72 29.40 -14.15
C GLU A 557 46.10 30.56 -15.06
N HIS A 558 45.30 30.87 -16.07
CA HIS A 558 45.62 31.93 -17.02
C HIS A 558 44.54 33.02 -16.98
N ALA A 559 44.83 34.09 -16.26
CA ALA A 559 44.06 35.32 -16.34
C ALA A 559 43.81 35.68 -17.80
N PHE A 560 42.55 35.81 -18.16
CA PHE A 560 41.99 36.04 -19.47
C PHE A 560 42.85 36.97 -20.33
N GLY A 561 43.68 36.43 -21.19
CA GLY A 561 44.45 37.09 -22.19
C GLY A 561 44.29 36.38 -23.54
N THR A 562 44.86 36.95 -24.56
CA THR A 562 44.82 36.60 -26.01
C THR A 562 44.86 35.10 -26.39
N LYS A 563 45.20 34.16 -25.46
CA LYS A 563 45.30 32.73 -25.72
C LYS A 563 43.91 32.01 -25.85
N ILE A 564 42.85 32.49 -25.21
CA ILE A 564 41.50 31.89 -25.35
C ILE A 564 40.92 32.14 -26.74
N LEU A 565 41.18 33.33 -27.31
CA LEU A 565 40.78 33.67 -28.68
C LEU A 565 41.46 32.78 -29.73
N SER A 566 42.71 32.35 -29.50
CA SER A 566 43.43 31.47 -30.42
C SER A 566 42.95 29.99 -30.33
N VAL A 567 42.57 29.52 -29.15
CA VAL A 567 42.02 28.16 -28.94
C VAL A 567 40.60 28.09 -29.49
N GLY A 568 39.78 29.12 -29.27
CA GLY A 568 38.43 29.21 -29.84
C GLY A 568 38.43 29.19 -31.36
N LYS A 569 39.35 29.93 -32.00
CA LYS A 569 39.53 29.91 -33.46
C LYS A 569 40.01 28.57 -34.01
N LYS A 570 40.88 27.83 -33.29
CA LYS A 570 41.29 26.47 -33.67
C LYS A 570 40.17 25.43 -33.54
N LEU A 571 39.31 25.56 -32.55
CA LEU A 571 38.14 24.66 -32.37
C LEU A 571 37.05 24.90 -33.42
N ILE A 572 36.80 26.16 -33.80
CA ILE A 572 35.81 26.51 -34.83
C ILE A 572 36.34 26.18 -36.25
N GLY A 573 37.64 26.25 -36.47
CA GLY A 573 38.25 25.88 -37.75
C GLY A 573 38.30 24.38 -38.03
N GLY A 574 38.15 23.54 -37.00
CA GLY A 574 38.12 22.08 -37.15
C GLY A 574 36.73 21.46 -37.44
N VAL A 575 35.66 22.24 -37.27
CA VAL A 575 34.27 21.74 -37.48
C VAL A 575 33.76 22.00 -38.90
N GLY A 576 34.52 22.76 -39.70
CA GLY A 576 34.15 23.10 -41.09
C GLY A 576 34.70 22.15 -42.16
N LYS A 577 35.28 21.01 -41.80
CA LYS A 577 35.76 19.97 -42.74
C LYS A 577 35.47 18.57 -42.24
N VAL A 578 34.19 18.24 -42.09
CA VAL A 578 33.67 16.83 -42.20
C VAL A 578 32.25 16.93 -42.73
#